data_49aa87178e005c700bccb8da352c4443
#
_entry.id   49aa87178e005c700bccb8da352c4443
#
_cell.length_a   1.000
_cell.length_b   1.000
_cell.length_c   1.000
_cell.angle_alpha   90.00
_cell.angle_beta   90.00
_cell.angle_gamma   90.00
#
_symmetry.space_group_name_H-M   'P 1'
#
loop_
_entity.id
_entity.type
_entity.pdbx_description
1 polymer ?
#
loop_
_entity_poly.entity_id
_entity_poly.type
_entity_poly.pdbx_seq_one_letter_code
_entity_poly.pdbx_strand_id
1 'polypeptide(L)'
;MKTVINRTRETDATAALLSSRHCLLCGAEELEIVLDLGETGLANNLPAAGACGGEPVFPLRLARCRRCTHVQLADRVAPELLYGHYLYVSSASSTLDRHLRSLAGAIAARTGPGPDGLGRSLDIGCNDGTLAAHMSRLGFQAHGIDPAENLAPLARARGIAVEVDYFGREIARSLRNRLGAMRVLTATNSFPHIPELNGYLEGVAELLEPGGVFVIEAHYLLDLVEQCAFDTIYHEHCHFWRLEPMMALFARHGLEIFDCERLPVHHGQLRVWAQRSGAGARPVSGRVAAQCA
;
A
#
# COMPACT_ATOMS: atom_id res chain seq x y z
N MET A 1 -5.23 26.98 24.11
CA MET A 1 -6.05 26.01 24.79
C MET A 1 -7.36 25.90 24.05
N LYS A 2 -7.49 24.99 23.05
CA LYS A 2 -8.76 24.71 22.36
C LYS A 2 -9.04 23.21 22.53
N THR A 3 -10.17 22.96 23.08
CA THR A 3 -10.79 21.73 23.52
C THR A 3 -10.75 20.69 22.40
N VAL A 4 -10.05 19.58 22.63
CA VAL A 4 -10.14 18.36 21.83
C VAL A 4 -11.56 17.83 22.05
N ILE A 5 -12.38 17.90 21.02
CA ILE A 5 -13.73 17.34 21.03
C ILE A 5 -13.56 15.81 20.96
N ASN A 6 -13.74 15.20 22.11
CA ASN A 6 -13.88 13.76 22.28
C ASN A 6 -15.21 13.33 21.61
N ARG A 7 -15.17 12.95 20.33
CA ARG A 7 -16.25 12.24 19.67
C ARG A 7 -16.05 10.75 19.94
N THR A 8 -16.47 10.30 21.11
CA THR A 8 -16.84 8.90 21.35
C THR A 8 -18.04 8.60 20.44
N ARG A 9 -17.75 8.16 19.20
CA ARG A 9 -18.70 7.34 18.47
C ARG A 9 -18.57 5.94 19.08
N GLU A 10 -19.57 5.51 19.82
CA GLU A 10 -19.90 4.08 19.98
C GLU A 10 -20.25 3.56 18.57
N THR A 11 -19.23 3.28 17.77
CA THR A 11 -19.37 2.51 16.55
C THR A 11 -19.63 1.08 17.04
N ASP A 12 -20.80 0.54 16.70
CA ASP A 12 -21.12 -0.86 16.92
C ASP A 12 -19.98 -1.71 16.35
N ALA A 13 -19.17 -2.32 17.23
CA ALA A 13 -17.99 -3.09 16.84
C ALA A 13 -18.34 -4.22 15.86
N THR A 14 -19.58 -4.70 15.92
CA THR A 14 -20.13 -5.72 15.01
C THR A 14 -20.27 -5.18 13.58
N ALA A 15 -20.64 -3.92 13.40
CA ALA A 15 -20.75 -3.29 12.08
C ALA A 15 -19.39 -2.92 11.47
N ALA A 16 -18.34 -2.85 12.30
CA ALA A 16 -16.99 -2.53 11.89
C ALA A 16 -16.16 -3.74 11.42
N LEU A 17 -16.63 -4.97 11.69
CA LEU A 17 -15.93 -6.21 11.36
C LEU A 17 -16.45 -6.79 10.04
N LEU A 18 -15.54 -7.00 9.09
CA LEU A 18 -15.78 -7.56 7.77
C LEU A 18 -15.10 -8.94 7.67
N SER A 19 -15.79 -10.00 8.10
CA SER A 19 -15.27 -11.36 7.93
C SER A 19 -15.36 -11.81 6.48
N SER A 20 -14.23 -12.24 5.91
CA SER A 20 -14.15 -12.67 4.53
C SER A 20 -14.32 -14.18 4.43
N ARG A 21 -15.36 -14.63 3.71
CA ARG A 21 -15.53 -16.04 3.32
C ARG A 21 -14.80 -16.38 2.03
N HIS A 22 -14.28 -15.39 1.33
CA HIS A 22 -13.65 -15.52 0.01
C HIS A 22 -12.24 -14.98 0.03
N CYS A 23 -11.38 -15.55 -0.79
CA CYS A 23 -10.07 -15.03 -1.04
C CYS A 23 -10.17 -13.64 -1.69
N LEU A 24 -9.57 -12.63 -1.08
CA LEU A 24 -9.56 -11.26 -1.57
C LEU A 24 -8.87 -11.11 -2.93
N LEU A 25 -8.00 -12.10 -3.25
CA LEU A 25 -7.24 -12.08 -4.50
C LEU A 25 -7.95 -12.78 -5.66
N CYS A 26 -8.47 -14.00 -5.45
CA CYS A 26 -9.03 -14.82 -6.53
C CYS A 26 -10.52 -15.14 -6.39
N GLY A 27 -11.18 -14.70 -5.32
CA GLY A 27 -12.59 -14.92 -5.05
C GLY A 27 -12.97 -16.34 -4.61
N ALA A 28 -12.01 -17.26 -4.44
CA ALA A 28 -12.30 -18.64 -4.02
C ALA A 28 -12.77 -18.72 -2.56
N GLU A 29 -13.68 -19.63 -2.27
CA GLU A 29 -14.20 -19.88 -0.91
C GLU A 29 -13.31 -20.76 -0.04
N GLU A 30 -12.24 -21.29 -0.61
CA GLU A 30 -11.35 -22.28 -0.01
C GLU A 30 -10.26 -21.61 0.86
N LEU A 31 -10.72 -20.96 1.93
CA LEU A 31 -9.82 -20.34 2.91
C LEU A 31 -9.57 -21.30 4.08
N GLU A 32 -8.32 -21.43 4.49
CA GLU A 32 -7.85 -22.18 5.63
C GLU A 32 -7.21 -21.25 6.65
N ILE A 33 -7.71 -21.23 7.89
CA ILE A 33 -7.07 -20.48 8.97
C ILE A 33 -5.74 -21.16 9.28
N VAL A 34 -4.64 -20.43 9.11
CA VAL A 34 -3.28 -20.93 9.34
C VAL A 34 -2.65 -20.39 10.63
N LEU A 35 -3.19 -19.29 11.14
CA LEU A 35 -2.77 -18.72 12.43
C LEU A 35 -3.95 -17.98 13.06
N ASP A 36 -4.15 -18.17 14.36
CA ASP A 36 -5.13 -17.45 15.16
C ASP A 36 -4.40 -16.81 16.36
N LEU A 37 -4.40 -15.49 16.42
CA LEU A 37 -3.78 -14.70 17.50
C LEU A 37 -4.81 -14.22 18.53
N GLY A 38 -6.06 -14.70 18.43
CA GLY A 38 -7.14 -14.29 19.30
C GLY A 38 -7.67 -12.90 18.97
N GLU A 39 -8.17 -12.20 19.98
CA GLU A 39 -8.69 -10.82 19.83
C GLU A 39 -7.68 -9.82 20.33
N THR A 40 -7.42 -8.76 19.53
CA THR A 40 -6.48 -7.68 19.86
C THR A 40 -7.08 -6.31 19.55
N GLY A 41 -6.59 -5.27 20.23
CA GLY A 41 -6.85 -3.88 19.87
C GLY A 41 -6.17 -3.48 18.56
N LEU A 42 -6.58 -2.34 18.00
CA LEU A 42 -5.96 -1.79 16.80
C LEU A 42 -4.59 -1.18 17.10
N ALA A 43 -3.56 -1.55 16.34
CA ALA A 43 -2.15 -1.24 16.62
C ALA A 43 -1.86 0.27 16.69
N ASN A 44 -2.48 1.08 15.84
CA ASN A 44 -2.28 2.53 15.79
C ASN A 44 -3.40 3.35 16.45
N ASN A 45 -4.32 2.71 17.18
CA ASN A 45 -5.37 3.38 17.94
C ASN A 45 -4.99 3.46 19.42
N LEU A 46 -3.97 4.25 19.73
CA LEU A 46 -3.46 4.38 21.09
C LEU A 46 -4.44 5.22 21.93
N PRO A 47 -4.92 4.69 23.08
CA PRO A 47 -5.79 5.43 23.98
C PRO A 47 -5.06 6.59 24.62
N ALA A 48 -5.80 7.62 25.03
CA ALA A 48 -5.24 8.69 25.84
C ALA A 48 -4.73 8.15 27.20
N ALA A 49 -3.72 8.79 27.76
CA ALA A 49 -3.18 8.41 29.06
C ALA A 49 -4.31 8.38 30.13
N GLY A 50 -4.48 7.25 30.79
CA GLY A 50 -5.52 7.02 31.81
C GLY A 50 -6.88 6.56 31.27
N ALA A 51 -7.05 6.37 29.96
CA ALA A 51 -8.27 5.87 29.34
C ALA A 51 -8.18 4.40 28.90
N CYS A 52 -7.28 3.61 29.52
CA CYS A 52 -7.11 2.19 29.17
C CYS A 52 -8.28 1.33 29.69
N GLY A 53 -8.69 0.35 28.88
CA GLY A 53 -9.63 -0.71 29.32
C GLY A 53 -11.03 -0.62 28.73
N GLY A 54 -11.23 0.07 27.61
CA GLY A 54 -12.50 0.16 26.88
C GLY A 54 -12.32 0.15 25.37
N GLU A 55 -11.11 -0.19 24.91
CA GLU A 55 -10.79 -0.20 23.49
C GLU A 55 -11.49 -1.40 22.81
N PRO A 56 -12.05 -1.19 21.62
CA PRO A 56 -12.61 -2.30 20.85
C PRO A 56 -11.50 -3.28 20.47
N VAL A 57 -11.79 -4.56 20.62
CA VAL A 57 -10.92 -5.67 20.20
C VAL A 57 -11.56 -6.39 19.04
N PHE A 58 -10.72 -6.94 18.15
CA PHE A 58 -11.15 -7.63 16.94
C PHE A 58 -10.36 -8.92 16.76
N PRO A 59 -10.96 -9.97 16.16
CA PRO A 59 -10.25 -11.20 15.83
C PRO A 59 -9.06 -10.89 14.91
N LEU A 60 -7.91 -11.50 15.18
CA LEU A 60 -6.71 -11.37 14.38
C LEU A 60 -6.26 -12.74 13.88
N ARG A 61 -6.75 -13.11 12.70
CA ARG A 61 -6.53 -14.44 12.12
C ARG A 61 -5.99 -14.34 10.71
N LEU A 62 -5.00 -15.18 10.38
CA LEU A 62 -4.53 -15.35 9.02
C LEU A 62 -5.18 -16.54 8.34
N ALA A 63 -5.61 -16.34 7.10
CA ALA A 63 -6.11 -17.37 6.23
C ALA A 63 -5.25 -17.52 4.98
N ARG A 64 -5.00 -18.76 4.59
CA ARG A 64 -4.37 -19.11 3.31
C ARG A 64 -5.44 -19.61 2.34
N CYS A 65 -5.45 -19.07 1.14
CA CYS A 65 -6.27 -19.59 0.06
C CYS A 65 -5.67 -20.89 -0.50
N ARG A 66 -6.45 -21.99 -0.51
CA ARG A 66 -5.99 -23.26 -1.07
C ARG A 66 -5.85 -23.24 -2.58
N ARG A 67 -6.56 -22.34 -3.28
CA ARG A 67 -6.54 -22.23 -4.74
C ARG A 67 -5.35 -21.43 -5.25
N CYS A 68 -5.15 -20.19 -4.78
CA CYS A 68 -4.09 -19.29 -5.27
C CYS A 68 -2.92 -19.13 -4.30
N THR A 69 -2.95 -19.81 -3.16
CA THR A 69 -1.93 -19.81 -2.10
C THR A 69 -1.67 -18.46 -1.43
N HIS A 70 -2.47 -17.43 -1.75
CA HIS A 70 -2.38 -16.13 -1.12
C HIS A 70 -2.71 -16.20 0.37
N VAL A 71 -2.00 -15.42 1.19
CA VAL A 71 -2.24 -15.29 2.63
C VAL A 71 -2.81 -13.90 2.91
N GLN A 72 -3.90 -13.87 3.67
CA GLN A 72 -4.65 -12.66 3.97
C GLN A 72 -5.21 -12.68 5.40
N LEU A 73 -5.66 -11.54 5.92
CA LEU A 73 -6.52 -11.53 7.11
C LEU A 73 -7.87 -12.19 6.79
N ALA A 74 -8.32 -13.06 7.68
CA ALA A 74 -9.66 -13.64 7.63
C ALA A 74 -10.73 -12.62 8.03
N ASP A 75 -10.38 -11.75 8.97
CA ASP A 75 -11.25 -10.71 9.52
C ASP A 75 -10.59 -9.36 9.28
N ARG A 76 -11.36 -8.40 8.77
CA ARG A 76 -10.88 -7.06 8.45
C ARG A 76 -11.72 -6.03 9.22
N VAL A 77 -11.09 -4.97 9.61
CA VAL A 77 -11.74 -3.82 10.22
C VAL A 77 -12.05 -2.78 9.14
N ALA A 78 -13.15 -2.07 9.29
CA ALA A 78 -13.55 -1.03 8.36
C ALA A 78 -12.43 0.03 8.20
N PRO A 79 -12.04 0.39 6.96
CA PRO A 79 -10.90 1.27 6.69
C PRO A 79 -10.99 2.64 7.37
N GLU A 80 -12.20 3.15 7.57
CA GLU A 80 -12.44 4.43 8.21
C GLU A 80 -11.98 4.47 9.67
N LEU A 81 -11.98 3.31 10.36
CA LEU A 81 -11.45 3.17 11.71
C LEU A 81 -9.94 3.08 11.77
N LEU A 82 -9.32 2.61 10.69
CA LEU A 82 -7.87 2.39 10.61
C LEU A 82 -7.15 3.63 10.09
N TYR A 83 -7.67 4.30 9.05
CA TYR A 83 -6.90 5.25 8.26
C TYR A 83 -7.43 6.68 8.29
N GLY A 84 -8.66 6.95 8.76
CA GLY A 84 -9.22 8.30 8.78
C GLY A 84 -8.41 9.30 9.64
N HIS A 85 -7.76 8.82 10.69
CA HIS A 85 -6.80 9.56 11.51
C HIS A 85 -5.59 8.67 11.80
N TYR A 86 -4.51 8.86 11.06
CA TYR A 86 -3.37 7.95 11.09
C TYR A 86 -2.21 8.53 11.88
N LEU A 87 -1.69 7.78 12.87
CA LEU A 87 -0.66 8.25 13.79
C LEU A 87 0.76 8.08 13.26
N TYR A 88 0.99 7.12 12.38
CA TYR A 88 2.31 6.88 11.84
C TYR A 88 2.71 7.98 10.84
N VAL A 89 3.90 8.55 11.02
CA VAL A 89 4.46 9.60 10.16
C VAL A 89 5.78 9.11 9.57
N SER A 90 5.85 9.01 8.26
CA SER A 90 7.01 8.43 7.55
C SER A 90 8.32 9.18 7.84
N SER A 91 8.29 10.51 7.93
CA SER A 91 9.48 11.33 8.21
C SER A 91 9.98 11.26 9.66
N ALA A 92 9.22 10.66 10.57
CA ALA A 92 9.68 10.47 11.95
C ALA A 92 10.90 9.53 12.04
N SER A 93 11.10 8.66 11.02
CA SER A 93 12.22 7.75 10.92
C SER A 93 13.26 8.25 9.90
N SER A 94 14.46 8.63 10.38
CA SER A 94 15.58 9.00 9.49
C SER A 94 16.06 7.83 8.61
N THR A 95 15.86 6.60 9.04
CA THR A 95 16.16 5.40 8.27
C THR A 95 15.19 5.24 7.11
N LEU A 96 13.89 5.44 7.35
CA LEU A 96 12.88 5.40 6.31
C LEU A 96 13.05 6.57 5.32
N ASP A 97 13.34 7.78 5.79
CA ASP A 97 13.63 8.92 4.89
C ASP A 97 14.79 8.62 3.93
N ARG A 98 15.89 8.06 4.43
CA ARG A 98 17.03 7.65 3.58
C ARG A 98 16.64 6.55 2.57
N HIS A 99 15.82 5.59 3.00
CA HIS A 99 15.32 4.53 2.14
C HIS A 99 14.44 5.10 1.01
N LEU A 100 13.48 5.96 1.33
CA LEU A 100 12.59 6.61 0.35
C LEU A 100 13.35 7.52 -0.61
N ARG A 101 14.40 8.20 -0.12
CA ARG A 101 15.32 8.96 -1.01
C ARG A 101 16.06 8.05 -1.98
N SER A 102 16.55 6.90 -1.53
CA SER A 102 17.20 5.90 -2.38
C SER A 102 16.22 5.32 -3.41
N LEU A 103 14.98 5.03 -2.99
CA LEU A 103 13.92 4.59 -3.90
C LEU A 103 13.64 5.64 -4.98
N ALA A 104 13.45 6.90 -4.61
CA ALA A 104 13.24 7.99 -5.57
C ALA A 104 14.38 8.08 -6.59
N GLY A 105 15.65 7.95 -6.14
CA GLY A 105 16.82 7.89 -7.01
C GLY A 105 16.80 6.70 -7.97
N ALA A 106 16.43 5.51 -7.49
CA ALA A 106 16.29 4.31 -8.31
C ALA A 106 15.17 4.44 -9.36
N ILE A 107 14.05 5.06 -9.00
CA ILE A 107 12.95 5.37 -9.93
C ILE A 107 13.44 6.33 -10.99
N ALA A 108 14.04 7.46 -10.61
CA ALA A 108 14.53 8.46 -11.55
C ALA A 108 15.57 7.90 -12.53
N ALA A 109 16.49 7.05 -12.05
CA ALA A 109 17.49 6.40 -12.90
C ALA A 109 16.88 5.45 -13.96
N ARG A 110 15.74 4.80 -13.62
CA ARG A 110 15.07 3.84 -14.52
C ARG A 110 14.06 4.47 -15.47
N THR A 111 13.46 5.60 -15.10
CA THR A 111 12.35 6.20 -15.85
C THR A 111 12.70 7.55 -16.44
N GLY A 112 13.51 8.34 -15.76
CA GLY A 112 13.71 9.76 -16.03
C GLY A 112 12.40 10.57 -15.96
N PRO A 113 12.47 11.89 -16.08
CA PRO A 113 11.29 12.76 -16.09
C PRO A 113 10.46 12.69 -17.40
N GLY A 114 10.87 11.84 -18.36
CA GLY A 114 10.21 11.68 -19.66
C GLY A 114 10.70 12.68 -20.73
N PRO A 115 10.27 12.47 -21.99
CA PRO A 115 10.75 13.25 -23.11
C PRO A 115 10.30 14.72 -23.10
N ASP A 116 9.20 15.03 -22.40
CA ASP A 116 8.67 16.40 -22.22
C ASP A 116 9.25 17.09 -20.97
N GLY A 117 10.11 16.42 -20.21
CA GLY A 117 10.65 16.92 -18.94
C GLY A 117 9.60 17.08 -17.82
N LEU A 118 8.37 16.60 -18.04
CA LEU A 118 7.23 16.78 -17.16
C LEU A 118 6.75 15.47 -16.50
N GLY A 119 7.67 14.55 -16.22
CA GLY A 119 7.33 13.26 -15.62
C GLY A 119 6.40 13.39 -14.41
N ARG A 120 5.13 13.02 -14.57
CA ARG A 120 4.15 13.05 -13.48
C ARG A 120 4.30 11.81 -12.63
N SER A 121 4.30 12.00 -11.31
CA SER A 121 4.28 10.88 -10.37
C SER A 121 3.15 11.03 -9.36
N LEU A 122 2.55 9.90 -8.97
CA LEU A 122 1.58 9.84 -7.89
C LEU A 122 2.03 8.80 -6.87
N ASP A 123 2.13 9.21 -5.62
CA ASP A 123 2.39 8.32 -4.48
C ASP A 123 1.06 7.96 -3.81
N ILE A 124 0.72 6.67 -3.82
CA ILE A 124 -0.56 6.15 -3.30
C ILE A 124 -0.35 5.64 -1.88
N GLY A 125 -1.06 6.25 -0.91
CA GLY A 125 -0.75 6.13 0.51
C GLY A 125 0.48 6.97 0.85
N CYS A 126 0.47 8.24 0.40
CA CYS A 126 1.65 9.11 0.43
C CYS A 126 2.05 9.56 1.84
N ASN A 127 1.22 9.32 2.85
CA ASN A 127 1.45 9.71 4.23
C ASN A 127 1.76 11.22 4.33
N ASP A 128 2.88 11.61 4.91
CA ASP A 128 3.33 13.00 5.01
C ASP A 128 4.03 13.56 3.76
N GLY A 129 3.97 12.83 2.63
CA GLY A 129 4.52 13.24 1.33
C GLY A 129 6.04 13.11 1.21
N THR A 130 6.71 12.35 2.09
CA THR A 130 8.17 12.25 2.09
C THR A 130 8.72 11.71 0.77
N LEU A 131 8.18 10.59 0.22
CA LEU A 131 8.63 10.05 -1.07
C LEU A 131 8.32 11.03 -2.21
N ALA A 132 7.10 11.57 -2.26
CA ALA A 132 6.70 12.55 -3.28
C ALA A 132 7.62 13.78 -3.28
N ALA A 133 8.06 14.26 -2.10
CA ALA A 133 9.01 15.37 -1.99
C ALA A 133 10.41 15.01 -2.54
N HIS A 134 10.88 13.76 -2.34
CA HIS A 134 12.11 13.30 -2.97
C HIS A 134 11.98 13.20 -4.48
N MET A 135 10.85 12.72 -5.01
CA MET A 135 10.57 12.70 -6.45
C MET A 135 10.52 14.10 -7.05
N SER A 136 9.89 15.06 -6.37
CA SER A 136 9.83 16.46 -6.80
C SER A 136 11.24 17.07 -6.93
N ARG A 137 12.15 16.81 -5.98
CA ARG A 137 13.56 17.28 -6.06
C ARG A 137 14.34 16.69 -7.23
N LEU A 138 13.88 15.55 -7.78
CA LEU A 138 14.46 14.90 -8.96
C LEU A 138 13.79 15.31 -10.28
N GLY A 139 12.93 16.35 -10.24
CA GLY A 139 12.31 16.94 -11.43
C GLY A 139 10.95 16.35 -11.82
N PHE A 140 10.35 15.50 -10.99
CA PHE A 140 9.00 15.01 -11.23
C PHE A 140 7.94 16.01 -10.76
N GLN A 141 6.82 16.10 -11.48
CA GLN A 141 5.60 16.70 -10.97
C GLN A 141 4.93 15.70 -10.03
N ALA A 142 5.31 15.79 -8.75
CA ALA A 142 4.89 14.81 -7.76
C ALA A 142 3.57 15.20 -7.10
N HIS A 143 2.67 14.22 -7.01
CA HIS A 143 1.38 14.30 -6.35
C HIS A 143 1.28 13.18 -5.31
N GLY A 144 0.37 13.33 -4.36
CA GLY A 144 0.04 12.31 -3.37
C GLY A 144 -1.45 12.07 -3.28
N ILE A 145 -1.82 10.86 -2.85
CA ILE A 145 -3.17 10.54 -2.41
C ILE A 145 -3.09 9.72 -1.12
N ASP A 146 -3.86 10.11 -0.11
CA ASP A 146 -3.90 9.44 1.20
C ASP A 146 -5.21 9.76 1.91
N PRO A 147 -5.92 8.78 2.51
CA PRO A 147 -7.17 9.02 3.21
C PRO A 147 -7.00 9.74 4.55
N ALA A 148 -5.79 9.80 5.12
CA ALA A 148 -5.51 10.38 6.42
C ALA A 148 -5.57 11.91 6.39
N GLU A 149 -6.71 12.49 6.81
CA GLU A 149 -6.92 13.95 6.83
C GLU A 149 -5.85 14.70 7.64
N ASN A 150 -5.38 14.11 8.74
CA ASN A 150 -4.38 14.71 9.61
C ASN A 150 -2.97 14.78 9.02
N LEU A 151 -2.65 13.96 8.00
CA LEU A 151 -1.33 13.93 7.36
C LEU A 151 -1.25 14.87 6.15
N ALA A 152 -2.35 15.15 5.48
CA ALA A 152 -2.38 16.01 4.30
C ALA A 152 -1.76 17.42 4.53
N PRO A 153 -1.93 18.11 5.67
CA PRO A 153 -1.23 19.36 5.94
C PRO A 153 0.29 19.22 5.96
N LEU A 154 0.83 18.07 6.44
CA LEU A 154 2.28 17.83 6.48
C LEU A 154 2.84 17.67 5.07
N ALA A 155 2.17 16.94 4.20
CA ALA A 155 2.57 16.77 2.80
C ALA A 155 2.47 18.10 2.03
N ARG A 156 1.40 18.88 2.25
CA ARG A 156 1.24 20.22 1.64
C ARG A 156 2.33 21.18 2.10
N ALA A 157 2.77 21.12 3.35
CA ALA A 157 3.89 21.91 3.85
C ALA A 157 5.23 21.58 3.17
N ARG A 158 5.35 20.38 2.55
CA ARG A 158 6.48 19.98 1.71
C ARG A 158 6.34 20.40 0.24
N GLY A 159 5.27 21.10 -0.11
CA GLY A 159 4.96 21.52 -1.47
C GLY A 159 4.28 20.43 -2.31
N ILE A 160 3.77 19.38 -1.72
CA ILE A 160 3.10 18.28 -2.44
C ILE A 160 1.59 18.50 -2.45
N ALA A 161 0.99 18.49 -3.65
CA ALA A 161 -0.46 18.47 -3.80
C ALA A 161 -0.98 17.09 -3.42
N VAL A 162 -1.91 17.05 -2.44
CA VAL A 162 -2.46 15.82 -1.90
C VAL A 162 -3.97 15.81 -2.06
N GLU A 163 -4.46 14.74 -2.68
CA GLU A 163 -5.86 14.32 -2.67
C GLU A 163 -6.13 13.56 -1.35
N VAL A 164 -7.17 13.94 -0.62
CA VAL A 164 -7.56 13.24 0.60
C VAL A 164 -8.71 12.31 0.25
N ASP A 165 -8.37 11.08 -0.12
CA ASP A 165 -9.34 10.06 -0.54
C ASP A 165 -8.68 8.67 -0.57
N TYR A 166 -9.51 7.62 -0.67
CA TYR A 166 -9.06 6.26 -0.96
C TYR A 166 -8.82 6.10 -2.46
N PHE A 167 -7.66 5.54 -2.82
CA PHE A 167 -7.35 5.28 -4.23
C PHE A 167 -8.16 4.09 -4.78
N GLY A 168 -8.74 4.29 -5.95
CA GLY A 168 -9.48 3.28 -6.69
C GLY A 168 -9.80 3.78 -8.09
N ARG A 169 -10.60 3.01 -8.84
CA ARG A 169 -10.90 3.28 -10.26
C ARG A 169 -11.48 4.68 -10.51
N GLU A 170 -12.46 5.11 -9.70
CA GLU A 170 -13.16 6.37 -9.92
C GLU A 170 -12.25 7.57 -9.68
N ILE A 171 -11.52 7.56 -8.56
CA ILE A 171 -10.57 8.62 -8.24
C ILE A 171 -9.41 8.65 -9.24
N ALA A 172 -8.92 7.50 -9.70
CA ALA A 172 -7.90 7.42 -10.74
C ALA A 172 -8.35 8.07 -12.05
N ARG A 173 -9.61 7.83 -12.48
CA ARG A 173 -10.18 8.49 -13.65
C ARG A 173 -10.30 9.99 -13.47
N SER A 174 -10.73 10.46 -12.31
CA SER A 174 -10.77 11.88 -11.98
C SER A 174 -9.37 12.51 -12.04
N LEU A 175 -8.38 11.87 -11.42
CA LEU A 175 -6.98 12.31 -11.47
C LEU A 175 -6.43 12.34 -12.89
N ARG A 176 -6.71 11.32 -13.71
CA ARG A 176 -6.30 11.29 -15.11
C ARG A 176 -6.88 12.46 -15.91
N ASN A 177 -8.13 12.81 -15.69
CA ASN A 177 -8.79 13.92 -16.39
C ASN A 177 -8.21 15.29 -15.99
N ARG A 178 -7.81 15.44 -14.71
CA ARG A 178 -7.26 16.70 -14.17
C ARG A 178 -5.75 16.85 -14.39
N LEU A 179 -5.00 15.77 -14.21
CA LEU A 179 -3.54 15.81 -14.16
C LEU A 179 -2.89 15.11 -15.38
N GLY A 180 -3.65 14.33 -16.14
CA GLY A 180 -3.13 13.47 -17.20
C GLY A 180 -2.64 12.12 -16.71
N ALA A 181 -2.03 11.34 -17.60
CA ALA A 181 -1.44 10.06 -17.25
C ALA A 181 -0.17 10.23 -16.42
N MET A 182 0.10 9.24 -15.55
CA MET A 182 1.26 9.22 -14.68
C MET A 182 2.38 8.36 -15.27
N ARG A 183 3.58 8.91 -15.28
CA ARG A 183 4.79 8.17 -15.65
C ARG A 183 5.21 7.21 -14.56
N VAL A 184 5.01 7.59 -13.32
CA VAL A 184 5.34 6.80 -12.14
C VAL A 184 4.16 6.76 -11.19
N LEU A 185 3.78 5.56 -10.77
CA LEU A 185 2.93 5.32 -9.62
C LEU A 185 3.76 4.61 -8.56
N THR A 186 3.60 4.99 -7.31
CA THR A 186 4.25 4.32 -6.17
C THR A 186 3.22 3.90 -5.12
N ALA A 187 3.48 2.80 -4.43
CA ALA A 187 2.73 2.33 -3.28
C ALA A 187 3.70 1.68 -2.28
N THR A 188 4.29 2.50 -1.40
CA THR A 188 5.27 2.03 -0.42
C THR A 188 4.59 1.78 0.91
N ASN A 189 4.61 0.51 1.35
CA ASN A 189 3.94 0.02 2.57
C ASN A 189 2.42 0.28 2.64
N SER A 190 1.80 0.77 1.57
CA SER A 190 0.36 0.99 1.48
C SER A 190 -0.39 -0.15 0.77
N PHE A 191 0.26 -0.85 -0.16
CA PHE A 191 -0.36 -1.93 -0.93
C PHE A 191 -0.88 -3.12 -0.08
N PRO A 192 -0.24 -3.54 1.02
CA PRO A 192 -0.79 -4.54 1.92
C PRO A 192 -2.09 -4.13 2.63
N HIS A 193 -2.38 -2.86 2.70
CA HIS A 193 -3.52 -2.28 3.40
C HIS A 193 -4.81 -2.22 2.56
N ILE A 194 -4.74 -2.50 1.25
CA ILE A 194 -5.84 -2.27 0.31
C ILE A 194 -6.81 -3.46 0.30
N PRO A 195 -8.01 -3.34 0.86
CA PRO A 195 -8.94 -4.48 0.94
C PRO A 195 -9.58 -4.84 -0.41
N GLU A 196 -9.71 -3.87 -1.32
CA GLU A 196 -10.32 -4.04 -2.65
C GLU A 196 -9.28 -3.83 -3.76
N LEU A 197 -8.56 -4.91 -4.09
CA LEU A 197 -7.43 -4.90 -5.01
C LEU A 197 -7.84 -4.75 -6.48
N ASN A 198 -9.04 -5.20 -6.86
CA ASN A 198 -9.44 -5.16 -8.28
C ASN A 198 -9.66 -3.72 -8.74
N GLY A 199 -10.50 -2.95 -8.06
CA GLY A 199 -10.72 -1.53 -8.36
C GLY A 199 -9.47 -0.69 -8.20
N TYR A 200 -8.59 -1.06 -7.23
CA TYR A 200 -7.28 -0.42 -7.08
C TYR A 200 -6.41 -0.62 -8.33
N LEU A 201 -6.23 -1.85 -8.80
CA LEU A 201 -5.40 -2.15 -9.98
C LEU A 201 -6.03 -1.68 -11.31
N GLU A 202 -7.37 -1.66 -11.40
CA GLU A 202 -8.06 -0.97 -12.49
C GLU A 202 -7.70 0.51 -12.52
N GLY A 203 -7.66 1.16 -11.35
CA GLY A 203 -7.21 2.55 -11.21
C GLY A 203 -5.76 2.75 -11.62
N VAL A 204 -4.86 1.85 -11.22
CA VAL A 204 -3.46 1.85 -11.66
C VAL A 204 -3.35 1.73 -13.17
N ALA A 205 -4.03 0.76 -13.78
CA ALA A 205 -4.02 0.54 -15.23
C ALA A 205 -4.62 1.74 -16.02
N GLU A 206 -5.64 2.39 -15.47
CA GLU A 206 -6.24 3.60 -16.05
C GLU A 206 -5.27 4.78 -16.06
N LEU A 207 -4.56 4.97 -14.93
CA LEU A 207 -3.78 6.17 -14.67
C LEU A 207 -2.35 6.09 -15.22
N LEU A 208 -1.77 4.88 -15.30
CA LEU A 208 -0.40 4.66 -15.77
C LEU A 208 -0.28 4.94 -17.27
N GLU A 209 0.69 5.76 -17.69
CA GLU A 209 0.97 6.00 -19.11
C GLU A 209 1.57 4.76 -19.80
N PRO A 210 1.47 4.64 -21.14
CA PRO A 210 2.25 3.64 -21.88
C PRO A 210 3.74 3.83 -21.62
N GLY A 211 4.44 2.76 -21.18
CA GLY A 211 5.86 2.83 -20.80
C GLY A 211 6.12 3.42 -19.40
N GLY A 212 5.07 3.79 -18.66
CA GLY A 212 5.16 4.15 -17.25
C GLY A 212 5.50 2.97 -16.36
N VAL A 213 5.81 3.23 -15.09
CA VAL A 213 6.11 2.21 -14.08
C VAL A 213 5.22 2.35 -12.86
N PHE A 214 4.80 1.22 -12.33
CA PHE A 214 4.20 1.12 -11.01
C PHE A 214 5.17 0.41 -10.08
N VAL A 215 5.54 1.05 -8.97
CA VAL A 215 6.52 0.54 -8.01
C VAL A 215 5.83 0.29 -6.68
N ILE A 216 5.96 -0.92 -6.18
CA ILE A 216 5.41 -1.32 -4.88
C ILE A 216 6.56 -1.72 -3.97
N GLU A 217 6.47 -1.34 -2.70
CA GLU A 217 7.19 -1.99 -1.61
C GLU A 217 6.18 -2.53 -0.60
N ALA A 218 6.30 -3.80 -0.30
CA ALA A 218 5.43 -4.50 0.64
C ALA A 218 6.23 -5.55 1.42
N HIS A 219 5.80 -5.84 2.64
CA HIS A 219 6.41 -6.93 3.39
C HIS A 219 6.33 -8.25 2.61
N TYR A 220 7.40 -9.03 2.69
CA TYR A 220 7.54 -10.28 1.97
C TYR A 220 7.26 -11.45 2.92
N LEU A 221 6.21 -12.24 2.64
CA LEU A 221 5.76 -13.30 3.52
C LEU A 221 6.86 -14.31 3.89
N LEU A 222 7.74 -14.66 2.94
CA LEU A 222 8.82 -15.59 3.21
C LEU A 222 9.78 -15.04 4.28
N ASP A 223 10.17 -13.77 4.18
CA ASP A 223 11.01 -13.11 5.18
C ASP A 223 10.35 -13.09 6.55
N LEU A 224 9.03 -12.80 6.60
CA LEU A 224 8.29 -12.78 7.86
C LEU A 224 8.27 -14.15 8.54
N VAL A 225 8.13 -15.20 7.77
CA VAL A 225 8.15 -16.59 8.28
C VAL A 225 9.57 -16.97 8.73
N GLU A 226 10.60 -16.70 7.91
CA GLU A 226 11.99 -17.04 8.21
C GLU A 226 12.52 -16.31 9.45
N GLN A 227 12.07 -15.06 9.69
CA GLN A 227 12.50 -14.22 10.80
C GLN A 227 11.54 -14.26 12.00
N CYS A 228 10.45 -15.04 11.93
CA CYS A 228 9.41 -15.09 12.96
C CYS A 228 8.86 -13.68 13.30
N ALA A 229 8.72 -12.81 12.30
CA ALA A 229 8.29 -11.43 12.46
C ALA A 229 6.75 -11.33 12.59
N PHE A 230 6.18 -12.01 13.61
CA PHE A 230 4.73 -12.08 13.83
C PHE A 230 4.12 -10.73 14.26
N ASP A 231 4.91 -9.80 14.76
CA ASP A 231 4.53 -8.43 15.12
C ASP A 231 4.11 -7.58 13.91
N THR A 232 4.40 -8.05 12.69
CA THR A 232 3.87 -7.46 11.45
C THR A 232 2.42 -7.88 11.17
N ILE A 233 1.86 -8.82 11.94
CA ILE A 233 0.47 -9.27 11.79
C ILE A 233 -0.41 -8.38 12.68
N TYR A 234 -1.14 -7.47 12.05
CA TYR A 234 -2.12 -6.60 12.68
C TYR A 234 -3.18 -6.15 11.67
N HIS A 235 -4.27 -5.55 12.13
CA HIS A 235 -5.49 -5.35 11.34
C HIS A 235 -5.34 -4.47 10.11
N GLU A 236 -4.29 -3.67 10.01
CA GLU A 236 -4.04 -2.85 8.82
C GLU A 236 -3.46 -3.65 7.65
N HIS A 237 -2.74 -4.76 7.92
CA HIS A 237 -2.12 -5.60 6.91
C HIS A 237 -3.09 -6.67 6.39
N CYS A 238 -3.96 -6.30 5.46
CA CYS A 238 -4.94 -7.22 4.87
C CYS A 238 -4.29 -8.37 4.09
N HIS A 239 -3.09 -8.15 3.53
CA HIS A 239 -2.42 -9.06 2.60
C HIS A 239 -0.98 -9.32 3.00
N PHE A 240 -0.55 -10.59 2.91
CA PHE A 240 0.82 -11.05 3.13
C PHE A 240 1.35 -11.58 1.80
N TRP A 241 2.29 -10.84 1.20
CA TRP A 241 2.62 -11.00 -0.19
C TRP A 241 3.71 -12.03 -0.47
N ARG A 242 3.46 -12.86 -1.48
CA ARG A 242 4.44 -13.59 -2.27
C ARG A 242 4.35 -13.09 -3.71
N LEU A 243 5.41 -13.32 -4.49
CA LEU A 243 5.49 -12.77 -5.85
C LEU A 243 4.48 -13.42 -6.81
N GLU A 244 4.30 -14.76 -6.76
CA GLU A 244 3.46 -15.48 -7.72
C GLU A 244 1.97 -15.10 -7.63
N PRO A 245 1.32 -15.03 -6.44
CA PRO A 245 -0.04 -14.51 -6.34
C PRO A 245 -0.16 -13.06 -6.83
N MET A 246 0.86 -12.21 -6.58
CA MET A 246 0.89 -10.83 -7.04
C MET A 246 0.96 -10.77 -8.57
N MET A 247 1.82 -11.56 -9.21
CA MET A 247 1.91 -11.65 -10.67
C MET A 247 0.58 -12.07 -11.31
N ALA A 248 -0.07 -13.10 -10.74
CA ALA A 248 -1.38 -13.56 -11.23
C ALA A 248 -2.46 -12.48 -11.10
N LEU A 249 -2.44 -11.71 -10.02
CA LEU A 249 -3.35 -10.57 -9.82
C LEU A 249 -3.09 -9.48 -10.87
N PHE A 250 -1.83 -9.06 -11.05
CA PHE A 250 -1.44 -8.00 -11.99
C PHE A 250 -1.80 -8.34 -13.42
N ALA A 251 -1.56 -9.58 -13.85
CA ALA A 251 -1.86 -10.04 -15.21
C ALA A 251 -3.37 -9.91 -15.55
N ARG A 252 -4.26 -10.14 -14.56
CA ARG A 252 -5.72 -9.96 -14.77
C ARG A 252 -6.12 -8.51 -15.06
N HIS A 253 -5.30 -7.54 -14.63
CA HIS A 253 -5.55 -6.11 -14.83
C HIS A 253 -4.69 -5.49 -15.94
N GLY A 254 -4.09 -6.33 -16.81
CA GLY A 254 -3.27 -5.86 -17.93
C GLY A 254 -1.96 -5.21 -17.47
N LEU A 255 -1.45 -5.64 -16.32
CA LEU A 255 -0.15 -5.22 -15.77
C LEU A 255 0.80 -6.40 -15.76
N GLU A 256 2.10 -6.14 -15.92
CA GLU A 256 3.17 -7.12 -15.92
C GLU A 256 4.25 -6.72 -14.94
N ILE A 257 4.61 -7.63 -14.03
CA ILE A 257 5.78 -7.46 -13.17
C ILE A 257 7.01 -7.79 -13.99
N PHE A 258 7.85 -6.78 -14.26
CA PHE A 258 9.05 -6.96 -15.06
C PHE A 258 10.33 -7.07 -14.23
N ASP A 259 10.30 -6.66 -12.95
CA ASP A 259 11.47 -6.77 -12.08
C ASP A 259 11.06 -6.83 -10.60
N CYS A 260 11.89 -7.42 -9.75
CA CYS A 260 11.70 -7.44 -8.30
C CYS A 260 13.03 -7.47 -7.55
N GLU A 261 13.01 -6.99 -6.31
CA GLU A 261 14.17 -6.93 -5.41
C GLU A 261 13.72 -7.28 -3.99
N ARG A 262 14.45 -8.19 -3.32
CA ARG A 262 14.26 -8.47 -1.89
C ARG A 262 15.12 -7.47 -1.09
N LEU A 263 14.52 -6.74 -0.14
CA LEU A 263 15.15 -5.65 0.59
C LEU A 263 15.21 -5.97 2.07
N PRO A 264 16.35 -5.70 2.75
CA PRO A 264 16.52 -5.97 4.19
C PRO A 264 15.97 -4.80 5.06
N VAL A 265 14.75 -4.34 4.77
CA VAL A 265 14.08 -3.28 5.53
C VAL A 265 12.78 -3.81 6.10
N HIS A 266 12.36 -3.33 7.28
CA HIS A 266 11.11 -3.74 7.95
C HIS A 266 10.91 -5.27 7.99
N HIS A 267 11.91 -6.02 8.46
CA HIS A 267 11.93 -7.49 8.50
C HIS A 267 11.83 -8.19 7.13
N GLY A 268 12.20 -7.50 6.07
CA GLY A 268 12.16 -8.03 4.70
C GLY A 268 10.98 -7.49 3.89
N GLN A 269 11.33 -6.86 2.79
CA GLN A 269 10.36 -6.34 1.83
C GLN A 269 10.66 -6.84 0.43
N LEU A 270 9.61 -6.95 -0.34
CA LEU A 270 9.69 -7.13 -1.78
C LEU A 270 9.39 -5.79 -2.45
N ARG A 271 10.38 -5.26 -3.18
CA ARG A 271 10.16 -4.18 -4.14
C ARG A 271 9.83 -4.78 -5.49
N VAL A 272 8.70 -4.38 -6.04
CA VAL A 272 8.18 -4.87 -7.32
C VAL A 272 8.05 -3.72 -8.30
N TRP A 273 8.51 -3.95 -9.53
CA TRP A 273 8.41 -3.03 -10.64
C TRP A 273 7.45 -3.60 -11.68
N ALA A 274 6.38 -2.89 -11.95
CA ALA A 274 5.37 -3.30 -12.92
C ALA A 274 5.18 -2.25 -14.01
N GLN A 275 4.68 -2.70 -15.16
CA GLN A 275 4.34 -1.91 -16.33
C GLN A 275 3.02 -2.40 -16.92
N ARG A 276 2.48 -1.67 -17.89
CA ARG A 276 1.33 -2.17 -18.68
C ARG A 276 1.78 -3.34 -19.55
N SER A 277 1.03 -4.44 -19.54
CA SER A 277 1.29 -5.58 -20.40
C SER A 277 1.25 -5.19 -21.89
N GLY A 278 2.16 -5.76 -22.67
CA GLY A 278 2.22 -5.47 -24.11
C GLY A 278 2.76 -4.10 -24.49
N ALA A 279 3.08 -3.24 -23.52
CA ALA A 279 3.71 -1.94 -23.80
C ALA A 279 5.17 -2.08 -24.30
N GLY A 280 5.77 -3.27 -24.18
CA GLY A 280 7.09 -3.62 -24.72
C GLY A 280 8.28 -2.82 -24.19
N ALA A 281 8.07 -2.00 -23.17
CA ALA A 281 9.06 -1.03 -22.73
C ALA A 281 10.27 -1.65 -22.01
N ARG A 282 10.04 -2.74 -21.24
CA ARG A 282 11.10 -3.37 -20.43
C ARG A 282 10.95 -4.90 -20.45
N PRO A 283 12.03 -5.66 -20.71
CA PRO A 283 12.00 -7.10 -20.62
C PRO A 283 11.84 -7.56 -19.17
N VAL A 284 11.19 -8.71 -18.96
CA VAL A 284 11.11 -9.35 -17.64
C VAL A 284 12.49 -9.82 -17.23
N SER A 285 12.94 -9.39 -16.05
CA SER A 285 14.27 -9.73 -15.54
C SER A 285 14.32 -11.16 -15.02
N GLY A 286 15.51 -11.79 -15.07
CA GLY A 286 15.74 -13.11 -14.47
C GLY A 286 15.48 -13.15 -12.96
N ARG A 287 15.49 -12.01 -12.26
CA ARG A 287 15.16 -11.92 -10.83
C ARG A 287 13.73 -12.33 -10.53
N VAL A 288 12.80 -12.06 -11.44
CA VAL A 288 11.39 -12.47 -11.28
C VAL A 288 11.30 -14.00 -11.24
N ALA A 289 11.93 -14.69 -12.17
CA ALA A 289 11.96 -16.16 -12.18
C ALA A 289 12.70 -16.75 -10.97
N ALA A 290 13.83 -16.15 -10.59
CA ALA A 290 14.60 -16.58 -9.43
C ALA A 290 13.85 -16.39 -8.10
N GLN A 291 12.97 -15.39 -8.00
CA GLN A 291 12.19 -15.13 -6.79
C GLN A 291 10.98 -16.08 -6.67
N CYS A 292 10.54 -16.72 -7.76
CA CYS A 292 9.48 -17.72 -7.78
C CYS A 292 10.00 -19.17 -7.61
N ALA A 293 11.31 -19.42 -7.71
CA ALA A 293 11.93 -20.72 -7.58
C ALA A 293 12.15 -21.11 -6.12
#